data_f4e5403582a8555e3ab6eaf3f9fb40f4
#
_entry.id   f4e5403582a8555e3ab6eaf3f9fb40f4
#
_cell.length_a   1.000
_cell.length_b   1.000
_cell.length_c   1.000
_cell.angle_alpha   90.00
_cell.angle_beta   90.00
_cell.angle_gamma   90.00
#
_symmetry.space_group_name_H-M   'P 1'
#
loop_
_entity.id
_entity.type
_entity.pdbx_description
1 polymer ?
#
loop_
_entity_poly.entity_id
_entity_poly.type
_entity_poly.pdbx_seq_one_letter_code
_entity_poly.pdbx_strand_id
1 'polypeptide(L)'
;MIMKRFLLLFCLLFVPCLAAQAETYRVEDIPNVQRADRTRYVSNPDGILSDEAVAHIDRLCAALRERAVAQVAVVAVDDIAGGDVFEFAIDLFSAWGVGQARNDNGLGILLVKERREIRFVTGGGLEGVLPDAICKRIQLKYMLPAFRQGDYSLGMVQGVEAVSQLLVGSELDLGGADTGGDELPAWAVFLIVTGFVVVPMGVILLGYYARKRCPKCHKLTLRQQSSDILKVTPNYRLVEYTYVCSNCGAVVKRQAKNLRDDNFGGGAGGGMIIGGRGFGGFGGFGGGSRGGGFGGGSFGGGGAGSRW
;
A
#
# COMPACT_ATOMS: atom_id res chain seq x y z
N MET A 1 0.37 68.56 9.77
CA MET A 1 0.31 67.55 10.84
C MET A 1 -0.46 66.29 10.44
N ILE A 2 -1.43 66.36 9.58
CA ILE A 2 -2.29 65.22 9.15
C ILE A 2 -1.53 64.24 8.22
N MET A 3 -0.66 64.74 7.35
CA MET A 3 0.09 63.91 6.40
C MET A 3 1.14 62.98 7.06
N LYS A 4 1.74 63.39 8.20
CA LYS A 4 2.65 62.52 8.99
C LYS A 4 1.92 61.38 9.69
N ARG A 5 0.65 61.61 10.08
CA ARG A 5 -0.19 60.54 10.70
C ARG A 5 -0.66 59.50 9.66
N PHE A 6 -0.91 59.90 8.42
CA PHE A 6 -1.26 59.00 7.32
C PHE A 6 -0.09 58.13 6.89
N LEU A 7 1.15 58.70 6.91
CA LEU A 7 2.36 57.93 6.57
C LEU A 7 2.69 56.87 7.63
N LEU A 8 2.46 57.19 8.91
CA LEU A 8 2.63 56.22 10.03
C LEU A 8 1.59 55.12 10.01
N LEU A 9 0.33 55.40 9.63
CA LEU A 9 -0.73 54.41 9.50
C LEU A 9 -0.49 53.48 8.29
N PHE A 10 0.09 53.98 7.21
CA PHE A 10 0.45 53.21 6.04
C PHE A 10 1.65 52.27 6.29
N CYS A 11 2.63 52.70 7.09
CA CYS A 11 3.73 51.82 7.52
C CYS A 11 3.30 50.70 8.48
N LEU A 12 2.23 50.91 9.28
CA LEU A 12 1.71 49.88 10.19
C LEU A 12 0.89 48.79 9.46
N LEU A 13 0.40 49.08 8.23
CA LEU A 13 -0.30 48.11 7.38
C LEU A 13 0.64 47.23 6.55
N PHE A 14 1.90 47.56 6.48
CA PHE A 14 2.94 46.78 5.80
C PHE A 14 3.81 46.04 6.79
N VAL A 15 3.19 45.38 7.77
CA VAL A 15 3.85 44.27 8.50
C VAL A 15 3.94 43.13 7.50
N PRO A 16 5.14 42.77 6.99
CA PRO A 16 5.26 41.58 6.19
C PRO A 16 4.77 40.42 7.08
N CYS A 17 3.68 39.80 6.68
CA CYS A 17 3.31 38.48 7.18
C CYS A 17 4.51 37.60 6.83
N LEU A 18 5.44 37.41 7.75
CA LEU A 18 6.44 36.36 7.70
C LEU A 18 5.64 35.08 7.70
N ALA A 19 5.27 34.63 6.48
CA ALA A 19 4.82 33.27 6.29
C ALA A 19 5.99 32.41 6.79
N ALA A 20 5.81 31.79 7.97
CA ALA A 20 6.68 30.72 8.42
C ALA A 20 6.62 29.66 7.32
N GLN A 21 7.66 29.60 6.49
CA GLN A 21 7.79 28.52 5.52
C GLN A 21 8.04 27.27 6.34
N ALA A 22 7.16 26.28 6.20
CA ALA A 22 7.40 24.97 6.77
C ALA A 22 8.75 24.47 6.24
N GLU A 23 9.63 24.09 7.14
CA GLU A 23 10.94 23.57 6.78
C GLU A 23 10.76 22.18 6.17
N THR A 24 11.25 22.00 4.95
CA THR A 24 11.10 20.75 4.21
C THR A 24 12.37 19.93 4.40
N TYR A 25 12.31 18.84 5.15
CA TYR A 25 13.46 18.02 5.51
C TYR A 25 13.82 16.98 4.44
N ARG A 26 15.12 16.83 4.18
CA ARG A 26 15.67 15.63 3.54
C ARG A 26 16.06 14.61 4.62
N VAL A 27 16.33 13.39 4.22
CA VAL A 27 16.75 12.31 5.14
C VAL A 27 17.98 12.71 5.98
N GLU A 28 18.95 13.38 5.36
CA GLU A 28 20.18 13.84 6.00
C GLU A 28 19.96 15.01 6.98
N ASP A 29 18.91 15.80 6.79
CA ASP A 29 18.65 17.01 7.59
C ASP A 29 17.97 16.68 8.92
N ILE A 30 17.30 15.53 9.03
CA ILE A 30 16.63 15.12 10.27
C ILE A 30 17.65 14.65 11.30
N PRO A 31 17.70 15.29 12.48
CA PRO A 31 18.69 14.96 13.52
C PRO A 31 18.43 13.56 14.10
N ASN A 32 19.42 12.66 13.97
CA ASN A 32 19.41 11.41 14.66
C ASN A 32 19.84 11.63 16.13
N VAL A 33 18.83 11.76 16.99
CA VAL A 33 19.01 12.09 18.42
C VAL A 33 19.82 11.05 19.18
N GLN A 34 19.80 9.78 18.76
CA GLN A 34 20.56 8.68 19.36
C GLN A 34 22.10 8.83 19.21
N ARG A 35 22.55 9.62 18.24
CA ARG A 35 23.99 9.91 18.09
C ARG A 35 24.52 10.86 19.16
N ALA A 36 23.65 11.79 19.58
CA ALA A 36 23.99 12.75 20.62
C ALA A 36 23.69 12.21 22.01
N ASP A 37 22.56 11.57 22.20
CA ASP A 37 22.11 11.02 23.48
C ASP A 37 21.39 9.67 23.25
N ARG A 38 21.97 8.60 23.77
CA ARG A 38 21.46 7.23 23.61
C ARG A 38 20.18 6.95 24.39
N THR A 39 19.74 7.87 25.24
CA THR A 39 18.49 7.78 25.99
C THR A 39 17.31 8.41 25.25
N ARG A 40 17.57 9.10 24.14
CA ARG A 40 16.57 9.76 23.32
C ARG A 40 16.21 8.94 22.10
N TYR A 41 14.94 8.86 21.82
CA TYR A 41 14.36 8.08 20.71
C TYR A 41 13.48 8.93 19.80
N VAL A 42 13.12 10.15 20.24
CA VAL A 42 12.20 11.05 19.55
C VAL A 42 12.98 12.20 18.91
N SER A 43 12.93 12.33 17.59
CA SER A 43 13.37 13.51 16.84
C SER A 43 12.17 14.39 16.54
N ASN A 44 12.16 15.60 17.12
CA ASN A 44 11.06 16.55 17.05
C ASN A 44 11.59 17.97 16.78
N PRO A 45 12.25 18.21 15.62
CA PRO A 45 12.91 19.48 15.36
C PRO A 45 11.94 20.65 15.30
N ASP A 46 10.72 20.44 14.82
CA ASP A 46 9.69 21.50 14.66
C ASP A 46 8.84 21.72 15.91
N GLY A 47 9.11 20.98 17.01
CA GLY A 47 8.37 21.14 18.24
C GLY A 47 6.88 20.76 18.15
N ILE A 48 6.54 19.80 17.27
CA ILE A 48 5.16 19.32 17.06
C ILE A 48 4.63 18.62 18.31
N LEU A 49 5.51 17.87 18.98
CA LEU A 49 5.20 17.16 20.22
C LEU A 49 5.66 17.98 21.41
N SER A 50 4.90 17.96 22.49
CA SER A 50 5.29 18.61 23.75
C SER A 50 6.48 17.88 24.40
N ASP A 51 7.25 18.59 25.22
CA ASP A 51 8.40 18.02 25.93
C ASP A 51 8.01 16.87 26.85
N GLU A 52 6.81 16.95 27.46
CA GLU A 52 6.28 15.87 28.29
C GLU A 52 5.97 14.62 27.48
N ALA A 53 5.39 14.78 26.28
CA ALA A 53 5.10 13.69 25.37
C ALA A 53 6.39 13.02 24.87
N VAL A 54 7.38 13.84 24.49
CA VAL A 54 8.72 13.35 24.08
C VAL A 54 9.36 12.55 25.20
N ALA A 55 9.40 13.09 26.44
CA ALA A 55 9.99 12.40 27.58
C ALA A 55 9.24 11.10 27.95
N HIS A 56 7.92 11.06 27.75
CA HIS A 56 7.13 9.85 27.99
C HIS A 56 7.44 8.78 26.95
N ILE A 57 7.46 9.15 25.67
CA ILE A 57 7.81 8.24 24.55
C ILE A 57 9.24 7.72 24.70
N ASP A 58 10.19 8.58 25.06
CA ASP A 58 11.60 8.16 25.26
C ASP A 58 11.69 7.07 26.34
N ARG A 59 10.94 7.20 27.46
CA ARG A 59 10.92 6.17 28.53
C ARG A 59 10.34 4.83 28.03
N LEU A 60 9.26 4.86 27.24
CA LEU A 60 8.68 3.64 26.67
C LEU A 60 9.66 2.94 25.72
N CYS A 61 10.28 3.71 24.83
CA CYS A 61 11.26 3.20 23.88
C CYS A 61 12.50 2.63 24.58
N ALA A 62 12.98 3.29 25.66
CA ALA A 62 14.07 2.81 26.48
C ALA A 62 13.74 1.46 27.12
N ALA A 63 12.55 1.33 27.71
CA ALA A 63 12.10 0.06 28.31
C ALA A 63 12.00 -1.09 27.31
N LEU A 64 11.55 -0.83 26.07
CA LEU A 64 11.51 -1.83 25.01
C LEU A 64 12.91 -2.27 24.59
N ARG A 65 13.85 -1.32 24.51
CA ARG A 65 15.25 -1.59 24.16
C ARG A 65 15.95 -2.39 25.25
N GLU A 66 15.79 -2.02 26.52
CA GLU A 66 16.39 -2.72 27.67
C GLU A 66 15.95 -4.18 27.76
N ARG A 67 14.69 -4.45 27.42
CA ARG A 67 14.14 -5.80 27.35
C ARG A 67 14.53 -6.55 26.08
N ALA A 68 15.30 -5.93 25.18
CA ALA A 68 15.69 -6.46 23.88
C ALA A 68 14.49 -6.87 22.98
N VAL A 69 13.30 -6.30 23.21
CA VAL A 69 12.09 -6.61 22.45
C VAL A 69 12.09 -5.88 21.12
N ALA A 70 12.27 -4.57 21.15
CA ALA A 70 12.28 -3.73 19.97
C ALA A 70 13.20 -2.51 20.12
N GLN A 71 13.67 -1.98 18.99
CA GLN A 71 14.29 -0.66 18.89
C GLN A 71 13.36 0.26 18.14
N VAL A 72 12.80 1.25 18.83
CA VAL A 72 11.84 2.19 18.26
C VAL A 72 12.52 3.53 18.00
N ALA A 73 12.27 4.13 16.86
CA ALA A 73 12.63 5.51 16.54
C ALA A 73 11.38 6.28 16.13
N VAL A 74 11.19 7.45 16.70
CA VAL A 74 10.03 8.31 16.44
C VAL A 74 10.51 9.62 15.85
N VAL A 75 9.88 10.06 14.77
CA VAL A 75 10.18 11.32 14.08
C VAL A 75 8.87 12.08 13.87
N ALA A 76 8.85 13.35 14.23
CA ALA A 76 7.76 14.26 13.99
C ALA A 76 8.29 15.52 13.31
N VAL A 77 7.85 15.77 12.08
CA VAL A 77 8.29 16.90 11.23
C VAL A 77 7.10 17.57 10.56
N ASP A 78 7.24 18.86 10.25
CA ASP A 78 6.20 19.59 9.52
C ASP A 78 6.05 19.06 8.10
N ASP A 79 7.12 19.03 7.30
CA ASP A 79 7.07 18.47 5.94
C ASP A 79 8.41 17.80 5.55
N ILE A 80 8.38 16.99 4.50
CA ILE A 80 9.52 16.26 3.98
C ILE A 80 9.76 16.55 2.50
N ALA A 81 11.00 16.47 2.05
CA ALA A 81 11.36 16.54 0.65
C ALA A 81 10.91 15.27 -0.09
N GLY A 82 10.39 15.43 -1.31
CA GLY A 82 9.91 14.31 -2.12
C GLY A 82 8.40 14.02 -1.98
N GLY A 83 7.92 13.04 -2.76
CA GLY A 83 6.48 12.78 -2.91
C GLY A 83 5.92 11.71 -1.99
N ASP A 84 6.70 10.67 -1.70
CA ASP A 84 6.23 9.49 -0.98
C ASP A 84 6.78 9.45 0.45
N VAL A 85 5.85 9.54 1.42
CA VAL A 85 6.18 9.48 2.85
C VAL A 85 6.67 8.09 3.27
N PHE A 86 6.21 7.03 2.61
CA PHE A 86 6.62 5.67 2.91
C PHE A 86 8.07 5.41 2.49
N GLU A 87 8.41 5.78 1.26
CA GLU A 87 9.76 5.66 0.73
C GLU A 87 10.74 6.48 1.58
N PHE A 88 10.37 7.71 1.91
CA PHE A 88 11.14 8.57 2.79
C PHE A 88 11.37 7.94 4.19
N ALA A 89 10.34 7.34 4.79
CA ALA A 89 10.44 6.68 6.09
C ALA A 89 11.39 5.48 6.04
N ILE A 90 11.34 4.66 4.99
CA ILE A 90 12.25 3.54 4.80
C ILE A 90 13.69 4.04 4.70
N ASP A 91 13.94 5.05 3.86
CA ASP A 91 15.28 5.62 3.66
C ASP A 91 15.82 6.21 4.96
N LEU A 92 15.02 6.96 5.69
CA LEU A 92 15.39 7.59 6.96
C LEU A 92 15.78 6.56 8.02
N PHE A 93 14.91 5.59 8.29
CA PHE A 93 15.15 4.62 9.36
C PHE A 93 16.21 3.59 8.97
N SER A 94 16.36 3.30 7.68
CA SER A 94 17.48 2.49 7.16
C SER A 94 18.81 3.24 7.30
N ALA A 95 18.87 4.52 6.97
CA ALA A 95 20.08 5.35 7.16
C ALA A 95 20.47 5.49 8.65
N TRP A 96 19.49 5.45 9.54
CA TRP A 96 19.74 5.43 10.99
C TRP A 96 20.10 4.06 11.51
N GLY A 97 19.80 2.98 10.77
CA GLY A 97 20.05 1.60 11.17
C GLY A 97 19.19 1.19 12.36
N VAL A 98 17.90 1.59 12.38
CA VAL A 98 16.98 1.28 13.47
C VAL A 98 16.72 -0.22 13.51
N GLY A 99 16.89 -0.83 14.71
CA GLY A 99 16.80 -2.27 14.90
C GLY A 99 18.16 -2.93 15.13
N GLN A 100 18.13 -4.18 15.56
CA GLN A 100 19.33 -4.99 15.74
C GLN A 100 19.58 -5.85 14.51
N ALA A 101 20.77 -5.82 13.93
CA ALA A 101 21.13 -6.58 12.74
C ALA A 101 20.88 -8.10 12.85
N ARG A 102 20.84 -8.66 14.07
CA ARG A 102 20.57 -10.09 14.29
C ARG A 102 19.09 -10.44 14.29
N ASN A 103 18.24 -9.53 14.75
CA ASN A 103 16.83 -9.81 15.05
C ASN A 103 15.87 -8.99 14.17
N ASP A 104 16.37 -8.00 13.45
CA ASP A 104 15.59 -7.05 12.63
C ASP A 104 14.37 -6.47 13.37
N ASN A 105 14.54 -6.20 14.68
CA ASN A 105 13.48 -5.77 15.58
C ASN A 105 13.30 -4.24 15.64
N GLY A 106 13.50 -3.58 14.50
CA GLY A 106 13.34 -2.15 14.35
C GLY A 106 11.89 -1.73 14.12
N LEU A 107 11.48 -0.59 14.71
CA LEU A 107 10.23 0.10 14.40
C LEU A 107 10.53 1.58 14.18
N GLY A 108 10.26 2.08 13.00
CA GLY A 108 10.26 3.49 12.67
C GLY A 108 8.84 4.06 12.67
N ILE A 109 8.63 5.20 13.34
CA ILE A 109 7.36 5.93 13.37
C ILE A 109 7.62 7.34 12.85
N LEU A 110 7.06 7.71 11.71
CA LEU A 110 7.20 9.02 11.08
C LEU A 110 5.85 9.73 11.02
N LEU A 111 5.76 10.90 11.65
CA LEU A 111 4.64 11.84 11.56
C LEU A 111 5.04 13.00 10.65
N VAL A 112 4.29 13.23 9.57
CA VAL A 112 4.43 14.40 8.69
C VAL A 112 3.16 15.23 8.79
N LYS A 113 3.23 16.33 9.53
CA LYS A 113 2.06 17.12 9.95
C LYS A 113 1.34 17.79 8.78
N GLU A 114 2.06 18.46 7.88
CA GLU A 114 1.44 19.17 6.75
C GLU A 114 0.78 18.20 5.74
N ARG A 115 1.30 16.99 5.63
CA ARG A 115 0.71 15.93 4.79
C ARG A 115 -0.42 15.18 5.49
N ARG A 116 -0.61 15.45 6.79
CA ARG A 116 -1.55 14.71 7.64
C ARG A 116 -1.35 13.20 7.51
N GLU A 117 -0.11 12.76 7.61
CA GLU A 117 0.23 11.37 7.39
C GLU A 117 1.13 10.84 8.50
N ILE A 118 0.78 9.65 9.01
CA ILE A 118 1.59 8.87 9.93
C ILE A 118 2.01 7.57 9.25
N ARG A 119 3.28 7.21 9.37
CA ARG A 119 3.84 5.97 8.84
C ARG A 119 4.54 5.16 9.91
N PHE A 120 4.26 3.85 9.93
CA PHE A 120 5.02 2.87 10.65
C PHE A 120 5.81 2.06 9.64
N VAL A 121 7.08 1.80 9.93
CA VAL A 121 7.95 0.92 9.15
C VAL A 121 8.52 -0.11 10.11
N THR A 122 8.27 -1.39 9.83
CA THR A 122 8.65 -2.51 10.70
C THR A 122 9.79 -3.31 10.09
N GLY A 123 10.75 -3.70 10.92
CA GLY A 123 11.74 -4.71 10.55
C GLY A 123 11.14 -6.12 10.59
N GLY A 124 11.70 -7.04 9.79
CA GLY A 124 11.18 -8.40 9.65
C GLY A 124 11.01 -9.18 10.96
N GLY A 125 11.81 -8.87 11.98
CA GLY A 125 11.70 -9.48 13.30
C GLY A 125 10.47 -9.08 14.11
N LEU A 126 9.79 -7.99 13.74
CA LEU A 126 8.55 -7.55 14.40
C LEU A 126 7.28 -7.97 13.67
N GLU A 127 7.36 -8.41 12.41
CA GLU A 127 6.18 -8.74 11.58
C GLU A 127 5.28 -9.81 12.21
N GLY A 128 5.85 -10.73 13.01
CA GLY A 128 5.09 -11.77 13.71
C GLY A 128 4.19 -11.23 14.83
N VAL A 129 4.55 -10.10 15.46
CA VAL A 129 3.81 -9.48 16.57
C VAL A 129 3.12 -8.19 16.13
N LEU A 130 3.76 -7.43 15.25
CA LEU A 130 3.31 -6.13 14.77
C LEU A 130 3.20 -6.12 13.22
N PRO A 131 2.34 -6.95 12.62
CA PRO A 131 2.09 -6.92 11.19
C PRO A 131 1.37 -5.64 10.77
N ASP A 132 1.40 -5.32 9.49
CA ASP A 132 0.84 -4.10 8.90
C ASP A 132 -0.62 -3.83 9.31
N ALA A 133 -1.44 -4.89 9.36
CA ALA A 133 -2.83 -4.79 9.77
C ALA A 133 -2.98 -4.31 11.23
N ILE A 134 -2.10 -4.75 12.11
CA ILE A 134 -2.07 -4.31 13.51
C ILE A 134 -1.55 -2.87 13.62
N CYS A 135 -0.47 -2.54 12.91
CA CYS A 135 0.03 -1.16 12.81
C CYS A 135 -1.09 -0.21 12.38
N LYS A 136 -1.84 -0.58 11.33
CA LYS A 136 -2.98 0.19 10.84
C LYS A 136 -4.07 0.38 11.89
N ARG A 137 -4.42 -0.68 12.63
CA ARG A 137 -5.43 -0.61 13.70
C ARG A 137 -4.99 0.30 14.84
N ILE A 138 -3.72 0.23 15.25
CA ILE A 138 -3.17 1.12 16.28
C ILE A 138 -3.30 2.58 15.81
N GLN A 139 -2.91 2.89 14.59
CA GLN A 139 -3.04 4.23 14.03
C GLN A 139 -4.49 4.71 14.07
N LEU A 140 -5.43 3.91 13.55
CA LEU A 140 -6.84 4.28 13.44
C LEU A 140 -7.52 4.46 14.81
N LYS A 141 -7.23 3.58 15.77
CA LYS A 141 -7.90 3.58 17.07
C LYS A 141 -7.29 4.55 18.08
N TYR A 142 -5.97 4.62 18.12
CA TYR A 142 -5.28 5.34 19.20
C TYR A 142 -4.67 6.68 18.75
N MET A 143 -4.27 6.83 17.47
CA MET A 143 -3.56 8.03 17.03
C MET A 143 -4.46 9.02 16.29
N LEU A 144 -5.19 8.57 15.29
CA LEU A 144 -5.97 9.43 14.40
C LEU A 144 -7.08 10.24 15.09
N PRO A 145 -7.79 9.74 16.12
CA PRO A 145 -8.80 10.54 16.82
C PRO A 145 -8.23 11.82 17.43
N ALA A 146 -7.04 11.75 18.04
CA ALA A 146 -6.35 12.91 18.60
C ALA A 146 -5.76 13.81 17.48
N PHE A 147 -5.17 13.22 16.44
CA PHE A 147 -4.61 13.97 15.32
C PHE A 147 -5.67 14.81 14.57
N ARG A 148 -6.89 14.29 14.42
CA ARG A 148 -8.03 15.05 13.85
C ARG A 148 -8.43 16.26 14.68
N GLN A 149 -8.14 16.23 15.98
CA GLN A 149 -8.36 17.34 16.91
C GLN A 149 -7.15 18.29 16.98
N GLY A 150 -6.06 17.97 16.27
CA GLY A 150 -4.81 18.73 16.30
C GLY A 150 -3.90 18.39 17.49
N ASP A 151 -4.27 17.41 18.32
CA ASP A 151 -3.45 16.96 19.44
C ASP A 151 -2.50 15.84 19.00
N TYR A 152 -1.39 16.26 18.41
CA TYR A 152 -0.36 15.32 17.93
C TYR A 152 0.39 14.66 19.09
N SER A 153 0.56 15.38 20.21
CA SER A 153 1.22 14.87 21.40
C SER A 153 0.47 13.68 22.00
N LEU A 154 -0.83 13.87 22.25
CA LEU A 154 -1.68 12.83 22.80
C LEU A 154 -1.74 11.61 21.87
N GLY A 155 -1.98 11.83 20.58
CA GLY A 155 -2.09 10.73 19.61
C GLY A 155 -0.80 9.94 19.48
N MET A 156 0.36 10.61 19.50
CA MET A 156 1.65 9.92 19.41
C MET A 156 1.92 9.11 20.69
N VAL A 157 1.66 9.67 21.88
CA VAL A 157 1.80 8.94 23.14
C VAL A 157 0.92 7.71 23.17
N GLN A 158 -0.37 7.84 22.89
CA GLN A 158 -1.31 6.71 22.87
C GLN A 158 -0.91 5.61 21.87
N GLY A 159 -0.42 6.01 20.69
CA GLY A 159 0.07 5.06 19.68
C GLY A 159 1.29 4.28 20.13
N VAL A 160 2.29 4.96 20.72
CA VAL A 160 3.51 4.29 21.20
C VAL A 160 3.22 3.45 22.44
N GLU A 161 2.31 3.86 23.33
CA GLU A 161 1.84 3.05 24.44
C GLU A 161 1.18 1.74 23.95
N ALA A 162 0.30 1.84 22.96
CA ALA A 162 -0.37 0.68 22.37
C ALA A 162 0.66 -0.29 21.74
N VAL A 163 1.64 0.24 21.01
CA VAL A 163 2.75 -0.54 20.47
C VAL A 163 3.53 -1.22 21.59
N SER A 164 3.87 -0.47 22.65
CA SER A 164 4.66 -1.00 23.78
C SER A 164 3.92 -2.11 24.52
N GLN A 165 2.62 -1.95 24.76
CA GLN A 165 1.78 -2.97 25.40
C GLN A 165 1.74 -4.25 24.57
N LEU A 166 1.53 -4.14 23.25
CA LEU A 166 1.48 -5.29 22.36
C LEU A 166 2.81 -6.03 22.31
N LEU A 167 3.93 -5.30 22.19
CA LEU A 167 5.27 -5.89 22.12
C LEU A 167 5.70 -6.57 23.41
N VAL A 168 5.18 -6.13 24.57
CA VAL A 168 5.44 -6.79 25.88
C VAL A 168 4.53 -8.00 26.10
N GLY A 169 3.61 -8.31 25.17
CA GLY A 169 2.71 -9.45 25.25
C GLY A 169 1.45 -9.18 26.09
N SER A 170 1.11 -7.92 26.34
CA SER A 170 -0.16 -7.55 26.95
C SER A 170 -1.30 -7.67 25.95
N GLU A 171 -2.46 -8.14 26.40
CA GLU A 171 -3.66 -8.11 25.57
C GLU A 171 -4.07 -6.65 25.33
N LEU A 172 -3.93 -6.21 24.08
CA LEU A 172 -4.41 -4.91 23.64
C LEU A 172 -5.79 -5.10 23.01
N ASP A 173 -6.80 -4.42 23.58
CA ASP A 173 -8.10 -4.36 22.91
C ASP A 173 -8.00 -3.52 21.63
N LEU A 174 -7.71 -4.17 20.53
CA LEU A 174 -7.67 -3.52 19.22
C LEU A 174 -9.07 -3.29 18.64
N GLY A 175 -10.14 -3.65 19.37
CA GLY A 175 -11.51 -3.67 18.85
C GLY A 175 -11.63 -4.65 17.69
N GLY A 176 -12.75 -5.34 17.57
CA GLY A 176 -13.07 -6.04 16.33
C GLY A 176 -12.92 -5.01 15.19
N ALA A 177 -12.43 -5.45 14.04
CA ALA A 177 -12.19 -4.57 12.90
C ALA A 177 -13.45 -3.80 12.50
N ASP A 178 -13.66 -2.63 13.13
CA ASP A 178 -14.40 -1.56 12.49
C ASP A 178 -13.46 -1.00 11.40
N THR A 179 -13.32 -1.75 10.34
CA THR A 179 -12.92 -1.22 9.06
C THR A 179 -14.04 -0.25 8.69
N GLY A 180 -13.85 1.03 8.98
CA GLY A 180 -14.70 2.11 8.49
C GLY A 180 -14.52 2.31 6.97
N GLY A 181 -14.60 1.24 6.24
CA GLY A 181 -14.97 1.12 4.85
C GLY A 181 -16.34 0.46 4.91
N ASP A 182 -17.31 0.99 4.23
CA ASP A 182 -18.61 0.36 4.01
C ASP A 182 -18.40 -1.10 3.63
N GLU A 183 -18.36 -2.01 4.63
CA GLU A 183 -18.39 -3.43 4.34
C GLU A 183 -19.68 -3.69 3.64
N LEU A 184 -19.60 -3.93 2.35
CA LEU A 184 -20.75 -4.37 1.59
C LEU A 184 -21.34 -5.58 2.33
N PRO A 185 -22.63 -5.54 2.70
CA PRO A 185 -23.25 -6.63 3.44
C PRO A 185 -23.02 -7.95 2.69
N ALA A 186 -22.79 -9.03 3.40
CA ALA A 186 -22.41 -10.33 2.83
C ALA A 186 -23.29 -10.78 1.66
N TRP A 187 -24.58 -10.41 1.67
CA TRP A 187 -25.48 -10.66 0.54
C TRP A 187 -25.12 -9.86 -0.70
N ALA A 188 -24.61 -8.62 -0.56
CA ALA A 188 -24.19 -7.79 -1.71
C ALA A 188 -22.89 -8.34 -2.33
N VAL A 189 -21.92 -8.77 -1.50
CA VAL A 189 -20.72 -9.47 -1.98
C VAL A 189 -21.10 -10.76 -2.71
N PHE A 190 -22.03 -11.53 -2.15
CA PHE A 190 -22.55 -12.75 -2.78
C PHE A 190 -23.19 -12.45 -4.14
N LEU A 191 -24.01 -11.40 -4.26
CA LEU A 191 -24.62 -11.00 -5.53
C LEU A 191 -23.58 -10.54 -6.57
N ILE A 192 -22.56 -9.78 -6.15
CA ILE A 192 -21.48 -9.32 -7.03
C ILE A 192 -20.72 -10.53 -7.57
N VAL A 193 -20.27 -11.43 -6.70
CA VAL A 193 -19.51 -12.63 -7.08
C VAL A 193 -20.37 -13.54 -7.97
N THR A 194 -21.62 -13.77 -7.58
CA THR A 194 -22.55 -14.61 -8.36
C THR A 194 -22.83 -13.98 -9.72
N GLY A 195 -23.06 -12.66 -9.79
CA GLY A 195 -23.24 -11.93 -11.04
C GLY A 195 -22.02 -12.01 -11.95
N PHE A 196 -20.82 -11.88 -11.40
CA PHE A 196 -19.57 -11.96 -12.15
C PHE A 196 -19.30 -13.37 -12.74
N VAL A 197 -19.85 -14.41 -12.11
CA VAL A 197 -19.72 -15.80 -12.59
C VAL A 197 -20.89 -16.21 -13.49
N VAL A 198 -22.12 -15.94 -13.05
CA VAL A 198 -23.33 -16.42 -13.74
C VAL A 198 -23.57 -15.69 -15.05
N VAL A 199 -23.34 -14.38 -15.10
CA VAL A 199 -23.58 -13.58 -16.31
C VAL A 199 -22.66 -14.03 -17.48
N PRO A 200 -21.34 -14.09 -17.33
CA PRO A 200 -20.47 -14.55 -18.42
C PRO A 200 -20.72 -16.01 -18.78
N MET A 201 -20.98 -16.87 -17.79
CA MET A 201 -21.34 -18.26 -18.03
C MET A 201 -22.64 -18.35 -18.85
N GLY A 202 -23.66 -17.56 -18.52
CA GLY A 202 -24.92 -17.47 -19.27
C GLY A 202 -24.69 -17.02 -20.71
N VAL A 203 -23.87 -15.98 -20.93
CA VAL A 203 -23.53 -15.50 -22.28
C VAL A 203 -22.79 -16.58 -23.09
N ILE A 204 -21.84 -17.28 -22.47
CA ILE A 204 -21.11 -18.39 -23.12
C ILE A 204 -22.08 -19.51 -23.52
N LEU A 205 -22.96 -19.92 -22.60
CA LEU A 205 -23.96 -20.97 -22.83
C LEU A 205 -24.93 -20.56 -23.95
N LEU A 206 -25.48 -19.34 -23.89
CA LEU A 206 -26.36 -18.81 -24.94
C LEU A 206 -25.65 -18.78 -26.29
N GLY A 207 -24.40 -18.32 -26.36
CA GLY A 207 -23.58 -18.34 -27.56
C GLY A 207 -23.34 -19.76 -28.09
N TYR A 208 -23.10 -20.72 -27.21
CA TYR A 208 -22.93 -22.14 -27.58
C TYR A 208 -24.23 -22.72 -28.17
N TYR A 209 -25.37 -22.50 -27.51
CA TYR A 209 -26.66 -22.97 -28.03
C TYR A 209 -27.07 -22.27 -29.33
N ALA A 210 -26.84 -20.96 -29.45
CA ALA A 210 -27.12 -20.22 -30.67
C ALA A 210 -26.28 -20.72 -31.86
N ARG A 211 -25.03 -21.11 -31.63
CA ARG A 211 -24.16 -21.67 -32.71
C ARG A 211 -24.58 -23.04 -33.17
N LYS A 212 -25.15 -23.88 -32.31
CA LYS A 212 -25.63 -25.25 -32.64
C LYS A 212 -27.05 -25.29 -33.18
N ARG A 213 -27.81 -24.20 -33.11
CA ARG A 213 -29.19 -24.14 -33.56
C ARG A 213 -29.27 -24.06 -35.10
N CYS A 214 -29.97 -25.01 -35.71
CA CYS A 214 -30.23 -25.00 -37.15
C CYS A 214 -31.19 -23.88 -37.55
N PRO A 215 -30.86 -23.00 -38.53
CA PRO A 215 -31.75 -21.94 -38.95
C PRO A 215 -33.07 -22.41 -39.63
N LYS A 216 -33.05 -23.66 -40.16
CA LYS A 216 -34.24 -24.21 -40.87
C LYS A 216 -35.22 -24.96 -39.96
N CYS A 217 -34.72 -25.79 -39.05
CA CYS A 217 -35.57 -26.63 -38.21
C CYS A 217 -35.50 -26.24 -36.69
N HIS A 218 -34.71 -25.21 -36.34
CA HIS A 218 -34.52 -24.65 -34.99
C HIS A 218 -34.05 -25.65 -33.90
N LYS A 219 -33.68 -26.91 -34.29
CA LYS A 219 -33.11 -27.90 -33.39
C LYS A 219 -31.59 -27.76 -33.23
N LEU A 220 -31.06 -28.22 -32.12
CA LEU A 220 -29.61 -28.15 -31.78
C LEU A 220 -28.84 -29.32 -32.38
N THR A 221 -28.92 -29.49 -33.69
CA THR A 221 -28.45 -30.66 -34.42
C THR A 221 -27.44 -30.33 -35.52
N LEU A 222 -26.86 -29.14 -35.52
CA LEU A 222 -25.79 -28.76 -36.45
C LEU A 222 -24.49 -29.46 -36.08
N ARG A 223 -23.90 -30.24 -37.02
CA ARG A 223 -22.58 -30.85 -36.87
C ARG A 223 -21.66 -30.26 -37.95
N GLN A 224 -20.43 -29.96 -37.56
CA GLN A 224 -19.38 -29.55 -38.48
C GLN A 224 -18.96 -30.75 -39.31
N GLN A 225 -18.96 -30.61 -40.65
CA GLN A 225 -18.56 -31.65 -41.58
C GLN A 225 -17.18 -31.39 -42.21
N SER A 226 -16.90 -30.13 -42.59
CA SER A 226 -15.60 -29.74 -43.15
C SER A 226 -15.19 -28.33 -42.72
N SER A 227 -13.91 -28.03 -42.87
CA SER A 227 -13.35 -26.70 -42.73
C SER A 227 -12.33 -26.44 -43.86
N ASP A 228 -12.60 -25.43 -44.65
CA ASP A 228 -11.80 -25.07 -45.81
C ASP A 228 -11.17 -23.70 -45.61
N ILE A 229 -9.86 -23.57 -45.87
CA ILE A 229 -9.14 -22.30 -45.75
C ILE A 229 -9.35 -21.50 -47.03
N LEU A 230 -10.12 -20.41 -46.93
CA LEU A 230 -10.41 -19.55 -48.08
C LEU A 230 -9.28 -18.56 -48.39
N LYS A 231 -8.63 -18.01 -47.36
CA LYS A 231 -7.58 -17.00 -47.53
C LYS A 231 -6.62 -17.01 -46.33
N VAL A 232 -5.35 -16.90 -46.63
CA VAL A 232 -4.28 -16.73 -45.64
C VAL A 232 -3.63 -15.38 -45.86
N THR A 233 -3.61 -14.56 -44.81
CA THR A 233 -2.90 -13.27 -44.75
C THR A 233 -1.89 -13.30 -43.62
N PRO A 234 -0.89 -12.39 -43.56
CA PRO A 234 0.07 -12.38 -42.48
C PRO A 234 -0.56 -12.36 -41.09
N ASN A 235 -1.68 -11.67 -40.92
CA ASN A 235 -2.29 -11.42 -39.63
C ASN A 235 -3.45 -12.35 -39.26
N TYR A 236 -4.10 -13.01 -40.26
CA TYR A 236 -5.23 -13.88 -39.99
C TYR A 236 -5.45 -14.91 -41.11
N ARG A 237 -6.13 -16.01 -40.74
CA ARG A 237 -6.66 -17.02 -41.70
C ARG A 237 -8.18 -16.89 -41.73
N LEU A 238 -8.75 -16.81 -42.94
CA LEU A 238 -10.17 -16.90 -43.16
C LEU A 238 -10.52 -18.36 -43.44
N VAL A 239 -11.30 -18.97 -42.55
CA VAL A 239 -11.72 -20.37 -42.62
C VAL A 239 -13.23 -20.41 -42.80
N GLU A 240 -13.69 -21.20 -43.81
CA GLU A 240 -15.10 -21.52 -44.00
C GLU A 240 -15.40 -22.86 -43.35
N TYR A 241 -16.34 -22.86 -42.40
CA TYR A 241 -16.83 -24.05 -41.73
C TYR A 241 -18.16 -24.45 -42.33
N THR A 242 -18.26 -25.68 -42.83
CA THR A 242 -19.51 -26.25 -43.36
C THR A 242 -20.16 -27.11 -42.28
N TYR A 243 -21.36 -26.73 -41.91
CA TYR A 243 -22.18 -27.45 -40.95
C TYR A 243 -23.37 -28.10 -41.63
N VAL A 244 -23.66 -29.35 -41.26
CA VAL A 244 -24.82 -30.09 -41.74
C VAL A 244 -25.74 -30.43 -40.59
N CYS A 245 -27.03 -30.19 -40.77
CA CYS A 245 -28.03 -30.52 -39.77
C CYS A 245 -28.41 -32.00 -39.87
N SER A 246 -28.16 -32.79 -38.81
CA SER A 246 -28.50 -34.21 -38.77
C SER A 246 -30.00 -34.50 -38.74
N ASN A 247 -30.87 -33.48 -38.50
CA ASN A 247 -32.32 -33.66 -38.49
C ASN A 247 -33.00 -33.32 -39.84
N CYS A 248 -32.55 -32.28 -40.53
CA CYS A 248 -33.24 -31.81 -41.74
C CYS A 248 -32.32 -31.72 -42.96
N GLY A 249 -31.04 -32.15 -42.87
CA GLY A 249 -30.07 -32.14 -43.97
C GLY A 249 -29.64 -30.74 -44.44
N ALA A 250 -30.09 -29.67 -43.79
CA ALA A 250 -29.72 -28.30 -44.19
C ALA A 250 -28.22 -28.08 -44.04
N VAL A 251 -27.57 -27.53 -45.07
CA VAL A 251 -26.15 -27.15 -45.06
C VAL A 251 -26.03 -25.67 -44.75
N VAL A 252 -25.22 -25.33 -43.75
CA VAL A 252 -24.97 -23.95 -43.29
C VAL A 252 -23.47 -23.69 -43.37
N LYS A 253 -23.06 -22.69 -44.13
CA LYS A 253 -21.66 -22.25 -44.23
C LYS A 253 -21.45 -21.02 -43.36
N ARG A 254 -20.39 -21.03 -42.55
CA ARG A 254 -19.99 -19.93 -41.68
C ARG A 254 -18.52 -19.63 -41.87
N GLN A 255 -18.18 -18.34 -42.00
CA GLN A 255 -16.80 -17.91 -42.14
C GLN A 255 -16.31 -17.33 -40.79
N ALA A 256 -15.11 -17.70 -40.40
CA ALA A 256 -14.43 -17.16 -39.21
C ALA A 256 -13.03 -16.68 -39.53
N LYS A 257 -12.65 -15.57 -38.96
CA LYS A 257 -11.28 -15.04 -38.98
C LYS A 257 -10.54 -15.55 -37.77
N ASN A 258 -9.56 -16.43 -37.96
CA ASN A 258 -8.67 -16.89 -36.92
C ASN A 258 -7.39 -16.06 -36.98
N LEU A 259 -7.04 -15.38 -35.89
CA LEU A 259 -5.75 -14.67 -35.74
C LEU A 259 -4.63 -15.69 -35.86
N ARG A 260 -3.57 -15.34 -36.59
CA ARG A 260 -2.39 -16.17 -36.71
C ARG A 260 -1.44 -15.82 -35.55
N ASP A 261 -1.43 -16.64 -34.50
CA ASP A 261 -0.40 -16.59 -33.48
C ASP A 261 0.84 -17.33 -34.01
N ASP A 262 1.80 -16.59 -34.59
CA ASP A 262 3.07 -17.16 -35.07
C ASP A 262 4.03 -17.52 -33.92
N ASN A 263 3.60 -17.46 -32.67
CA ASN A 263 4.44 -17.69 -31.50
C ASN A 263 4.12 -18.98 -30.71
N PHE A 264 3.45 -19.96 -31.33
CA PHE A 264 3.23 -21.26 -30.70
C PHE A 264 3.84 -22.40 -31.57
N GLY A 265 5.15 -22.58 -31.39
CA GLY A 265 5.85 -23.80 -31.80
C GLY A 265 5.39 -25.00 -30.97
N GLY A 266 4.78 -25.95 -31.64
CA GLY A 266 4.55 -27.34 -31.33
C GLY A 266 4.50 -27.81 -29.88
N GLY A 267 3.30 -28.29 -29.44
CA GLY A 267 3.17 -29.09 -28.22
C GLY A 267 1.70 -29.30 -27.89
N ALA A 268 1.19 -30.52 -28.17
CA ALA A 268 -0.12 -30.95 -27.72
C ALA A 268 -0.19 -31.02 -26.21
N GLY A 269 -1.20 -30.39 -25.59
CA GLY A 269 -1.46 -30.53 -24.14
C GLY A 269 -2.10 -29.29 -23.57
N GLY A 270 -3.42 -29.32 -23.32
CA GLY A 270 -4.15 -28.26 -22.64
C GLY A 270 -3.63 -28.03 -21.22
N GLY A 271 -3.17 -26.83 -20.94
CA GLY A 271 -2.81 -26.38 -19.61
C GLY A 271 -2.92 -24.86 -19.57
N MET A 272 -3.86 -24.37 -18.77
CA MET A 272 -4.06 -22.96 -18.50
C MET A 272 -2.86 -22.46 -17.68
N ILE A 273 -1.91 -21.74 -18.30
CA ILE A 273 -0.79 -21.13 -17.60
C ILE A 273 -1.19 -19.71 -17.20
N ILE A 274 -1.48 -19.56 -15.90
CA ILE A 274 -1.53 -18.24 -15.25
C ILE A 274 -0.08 -17.77 -15.16
N GLY A 275 0.29 -16.83 -16.03
CA GLY A 275 1.62 -16.22 -16.05
C GLY A 275 1.86 -15.32 -14.84
N GLY A 276 2.53 -15.84 -13.84
CA GLY A 276 3.15 -15.04 -12.81
C GLY A 276 4.36 -14.30 -13.40
N ARG A 277 4.28 -12.98 -13.49
CA ARG A 277 5.45 -12.11 -13.72
C ARG A 277 6.32 -12.14 -12.48
N GLY A 278 7.42 -12.84 -12.54
CA GLY A 278 8.48 -12.73 -11.54
C GLY A 278 9.03 -11.31 -11.53
N PHE A 279 8.90 -10.65 -10.40
CA PHE A 279 9.61 -9.40 -10.12
C PHE A 279 11.06 -9.76 -9.82
N GLY A 280 11.97 -9.31 -10.70
CA GLY A 280 13.41 -9.50 -10.57
C GLY A 280 13.94 -8.78 -9.35
N GLY A 281 14.84 -9.46 -8.63
CA GLY A 281 15.48 -8.96 -7.43
C GLY A 281 16.27 -7.68 -7.68
N PHE A 282 16.08 -6.71 -6.81
CA PHE A 282 16.98 -5.57 -6.65
C PHE A 282 18.14 -6.00 -5.75
N GLY A 283 19.35 -5.92 -6.32
CA GLY A 283 20.59 -6.24 -5.64
C GLY A 283 20.86 -5.30 -4.47
N GLY A 284 21.28 -5.88 -3.35
CA GLY A 284 21.61 -5.17 -2.14
C GLY A 284 22.81 -4.23 -2.34
N PHE A 285 22.63 -2.97 -1.98
CA PHE A 285 23.73 -2.07 -1.67
C PHE A 285 24.07 -2.22 -0.18
N GLY A 286 25.08 -3.02 0.10
CA GLY A 286 25.73 -3.08 1.41
C GLY A 286 26.50 -1.78 1.66
N GLY A 287 25.88 -0.81 2.27
CA GLY A 287 26.51 0.38 2.84
C GLY A 287 26.71 0.18 4.34
N GLY A 288 27.91 -0.21 4.76
CA GLY A 288 28.26 -0.28 6.18
C GLY A 288 28.25 1.11 6.79
N SER A 289 27.22 1.50 7.52
CA SER A 289 27.22 2.71 8.34
C SER A 289 27.94 2.42 9.66
N ARG A 290 29.18 2.90 9.77
CA ARG A 290 29.88 3.08 11.05
C ARG A 290 29.27 4.29 11.74
N GLY A 291 28.60 4.08 12.85
CA GLY A 291 28.33 5.17 13.79
C GLY A 291 27.00 5.16 14.50
N GLY A 292 26.95 4.53 15.61
CA GLY A 292 26.38 4.96 16.87
C GLY A 292 24.90 5.26 16.98
N GLY A 293 24.19 4.44 17.71
CA GLY A 293 22.87 4.70 18.25
C GLY A 293 21.96 3.52 18.11
N PHE A 294 21.58 3.17 16.91
CA PHE A 294 20.76 1.99 16.60
C PHE A 294 21.63 0.81 16.15
N GLY A 295 21.11 -0.41 16.21
CA GLY A 295 21.88 -1.64 16.10
C GLY A 295 22.13 -2.18 14.67
N GLY A 296 21.75 -1.44 13.61
CA GLY A 296 21.99 -1.81 12.21
C GLY A 296 20.97 -2.79 11.63
N GLY A 297 19.69 -2.72 12.03
CA GLY A 297 18.59 -3.45 11.43
C GLY A 297 18.30 -2.99 10.01
N SER A 298 17.55 -3.79 9.26
CA SER A 298 17.06 -3.48 7.91
C SER A 298 15.54 -3.46 7.87
N PHE A 299 14.97 -2.67 6.96
CA PHE A 299 13.53 -2.62 6.75
C PHE A 299 13.18 -3.33 5.44
N GLY A 300 12.41 -4.42 5.53
CA GLY A 300 11.99 -5.24 4.39
C GLY A 300 10.81 -4.69 3.60
N GLY A 301 10.38 -3.45 3.90
CA GLY A 301 9.23 -2.82 3.22
C GLY A 301 7.88 -3.14 3.85
N GLY A 302 7.86 -3.77 5.03
CA GLY A 302 6.64 -3.88 5.85
C GLY A 302 6.32 -2.56 6.53
N GLY A 303 5.03 -2.30 6.79
CA GLY A 303 4.59 -1.10 7.48
C GLY A 303 3.18 -0.65 7.09
N ALA A 304 2.64 0.26 7.87
CA ALA A 304 1.32 0.81 7.64
C ALA A 304 1.34 2.34 7.67
N GLY A 305 0.46 2.95 6.88
CA GLY A 305 0.27 4.38 6.89
C GLY A 305 -1.19 4.79 6.97
N SER A 306 -1.44 5.91 7.61
CA SER A 306 -2.77 6.50 7.72
C SER A 306 -2.71 8.00 7.47
N ARG A 307 -3.79 8.53 6.88
CA ARG A 307 -4.04 9.97 6.71
C ARG A 307 -5.32 10.35 7.45
N TRP A 308 -5.42 11.63 7.86
CA TRP A 308 -6.58 12.15 8.60
C TRP A 308 -7.06 13.49 8.10
#